data_aac35172259a692f53c78b3ef46bcb4a
#
_entry.id   aac35172259a692f53c78b3ef46bcb4a
#
_cell.length_a   1.000
_cell.length_b   1.000
_cell.length_c   1.000
_cell.angle_alpha   90.00
_cell.angle_beta   90.00
_cell.angle_gamma   90.00
#
_symmetry.space_group_name_H-M   'P 1'
#
loop_
_entity.id
_entity.type
_entity.pdbx_description
1 polymer ?
#
loop_
_entity_poly.entity_id
_entity_poly.type
_entity_poly.pdbx_seq_one_letter_code
_entity_poly.pdbx_strand_id
1 'polypeptide(L)'
;LNWFFCNLLLFNFHSLMTLLIKYFFSKTFFLFVGLILGAFLSVSFLNYYLNVETARDAPSTGEHKSFSFIYDELDRSYDVYVPESLKKNAPVFFIFHGSYGTSQVMREATGYDFEYLAEENGFLVVYPQGYKNFWNDCRGSADYEANLKNVDDIGYYKQVINLVEKDFGIDKEKVISTGISNGGHMMFKLAYEAPEVTLLHVPLVANIPIDINNDCKISDKAVNILIFNGTNDQINPYDGGLVSMLGNESRGIVLSSEDTYSYWKNLISSDKEHFYTFPNRDNYPNSYVTKKESSGSKVVALYSLVNGGHIYASPNVTYSPFFSGNVQDINTAEEIYSVFKSLN
;
A
#
# COMPACT_ATOMS: atom_id res chain seq x y z
N LEU A 1 -49.59 -66.82 -18.69
CA LEU A 1 -48.59 -66.10 -19.51
C LEU A 1 -48.49 -64.64 -19.13
N ASN A 2 -49.54 -63.96 -18.65
CA ASN A 2 -49.48 -62.51 -18.33
C ASN A 2 -48.71 -62.15 -17.07
N TRP A 3 -48.50 -63.06 -16.15
CA TRP A 3 -47.78 -62.78 -14.88
C TRP A 3 -46.25 -62.77 -15.07
N PHE A 4 -45.74 -63.59 -15.97
CA PHE A 4 -44.31 -63.66 -16.30
C PHE A 4 -43.78 -62.43 -17.10
N PHE A 5 -44.60 -61.90 -18.01
CA PHE A 5 -44.28 -60.74 -18.80
C PHE A 5 -44.26 -59.42 -17.97
N CYS A 6 -45.17 -59.33 -16.96
CA CYS A 6 -45.24 -58.16 -16.11
C CYS A 6 -44.03 -58.03 -15.19
N ASN A 7 -43.53 -59.16 -14.63
CA ASN A 7 -42.34 -59.19 -13.80
C ASN A 7 -41.06 -58.95 -14.58
N LEU A 8 -40.96 -59.38 -15.83
CA LEU A 8 -39.79 -59.15 -16.68
C LEU A 8 -39.66 -57.65 -17.11
N LEU A 9 -40.80 -56.99 -17.37
CA LEU A 9 -40.86 -55.55 -17.67
C LEU A 9 -40.52 -54.68 -16.44
N LEU A 10 -41.01 -55.03 -15.25
CA LEU A 10 -40.72 -54.34 -14.01
C LEU A 10 -39.25 -54.50 -13.59
N PHE A 11 -38.65 -55.70 -13.78
CA PHE A 11 -37.25 -55.94 -13.50
C PHE A 11 -36.30 -55.16 -14.42
N ASN A 12 -36.64 -55.12 -15.70
CA ASN A 12 -35.86 -54.30 -16.66
C ASN A 12 -36.02 -52.80 -16.43
N PHE A 13 -37.19 -52.31 -16.03
CA PHE A 13 -37.40 -50.90 -15.71
C PHE A 13 -36.67 -50.47 -14.46
N HIS A 14 -36.64 -51.31 -13.40
CA HIS A 14 -35.92 -51.05 -12.17
C HIS A 14 -34.40 -51.03 -12.40
N SER A 15 -33.90 -51.98 -13.20
CA SER A 15 -32.48 -52.04 -13.57
C SER A 15 -32.06 -50.84 -14.43
N LEU A 16 -32.91 -50.44 -15.39
CA LEU A 16 -32.65 -49.27 -16.23
C LEU A 16 -32.68 -47.95 -15.42
N MET A 17 -33.66 -47.80 -14.50
CA MET A 17 -33.74 -46.68 -13.59
C MET A 17 -32.49 -46.60 -12.67
N THR A 18 -32.07 -47.72 -12.14
CA THR A 18 -30.84 -47.76 -11.29
C THR A 18 -29.59 -47.40 -12.07
N LEU A 19 -29.50 -47.80 -13.33
CA LEU A 19 -28.38 -47.44 -14.21
C LEU A 19 -28.40 -45.96 -14.58
N LEU A 20 -29.58 -45.40 -14.89
CA LEU A 20 -29.78 -43.99 -15.20
C LEU A 20 -29.48 -43.09 -13.98
N ILE A 21 -29.91 -43.51 -12.79
CA ILE A 21 -29.62 -42.80 -11.54
C ILE A 21 -28.12 -42.84 -11.26
N LYS A 22 -27.46 -43.99 -11.36
CA LYS A 22 -26.00 -44.09 -11.21
C LYS A 22 -25.24 -43.23 -12.22
N TYR A 23 -25.68 -43.20 -13.47
CA TYR A 23 -25.07 -42.41 -14.52
C TYR A 23 -25.27 -40.89 -14.31
N PHE A 24 -26.48 -40.50 -13.90
CA PHE A 24 -26.80 -39.11 -13.58
C PHE A 24 -26.04 -38.61 -12.35
N PHE A 25 -26.03 -39.40 -11.26
CA PHE A 25 -25.26 -39.05 -10.06
C PHE A 25 -23.74 -39.07 -10.30
N SER A 26 -23.24 -39.97 -11.15
CA SER A 26 -21.82 -39.97 -11.51
C SER A 26 -21.41 -38.70 -12.27
N LYS A 27 -22.21 -38.28 -13.27
CA LYS A 27 -21.92 -37.05 -14.03
C LYS A 27 -22.07 -35.78 -13.19
N THR A 28 -23.14 -35.69 -12.39
CA THR A 28 -23.31 -34.54 -11.47
C THR A 28 -22.24 -34.51 -10.40
N PHE A 29 -21.82 -35.67 -9.90
CA PHE A 29 -20.68 -35.72 -8.96
C PHE A 29 -19.39 -35.23 -9.60
N PHE A 30 -19.02 -35.66 -10.81
CA PHE A 30 -17.84 -35.18 -11.52
C PHE A 30 -17.94 -33.71 -11.89
N LEU A 31 -19.10 -33.20 -12.24
CA LEU A 31 -19.34 -31.79 -12.50
C LEU A 31 -19.14 -30.97 -11.22
N PHE A 32 -19.69 -31.43 -10.11
CA PHE A 32 -19.55 -30.78 -8.80
C PHE A 32 -18.10 -30.78 -8.31
N VAL A 33 -17.41 -31.91 -8.41
CA VAL A 33 -15.97 -31.99 -8.09
C VAL A 33 -15.15 -31.09 -9.01
N GLY A 34 -15.46 -31.04 -10.29
CA GLY A 34 -14.80 -30.14 -11.25
C GLY A 34 -14.99 -28.66 -10.92
N LEU A 35 -16.22 -28.27 -10.48
CA LEU A 35 -16.50 -26.90 -10.02
C LEU A 35 -15.74 -26.55 -8.76
N ILE A 36 -15.68 -27.46 -7.77
CA ILE A 36 -14.92 -27.25 -6.53
C ILE A 36 -13.41 -27.12 -6.84
N LEU A 37 -12.88 -28.03 -7.64
CA LEU A 37 -11.48 -27.99 -8.05
C LEU A 37 -11.16 -26.70 -8.85
N GLY A 38 -12.05 -26.30 -9.76
CA GLY A 38 -11.92 -25.06 -10.52
C GLY A 38 -11.94 -23.84 -9.61
N ALA A 39 -12.86 -23.79 -8.65
CA ALA A 39 -12.92 -22.71 -7.65
C ALA A 39 -11.65 -22.70 -6.76
N PHE A 40 -11.22 -23.85 -6.28
CA PHE A 40 -10.00 -23.98 -5.47
C PHE A 40 -8.75 -23.53 -6.24
N LEU A 41 -8.58 -23.97 -7.50
CA LEU A 41 -7.47 -23.56 -8.35
C LEU A 41 -7.51 -22.06 -8.64
N SER A 42 -8.71 -21.49 -8.86
CA SER A 42 -8.87 -20.05 -9.09
C SER A 42 -8.51 -19.22 -7.86
N VAL A 43 -8.92 -19.65 -6.66
CA VAL A 43 -8.57 -19.00 -5.39
C VAL A 43 -7.06 -19.13 -5.14
N SER A 44 -6.48 -20.32 -5.36
CA SER A 44 -5.04 -20.54 -5.20
C SER A 44 -4.22 -19.72 -6.18
N PHE A 45 -4.67 -19.59 -7.43
CA PHE A 45 -4.04 -18.73 -8.43
C PHE A 45 -4.13 -17.26 -8.06
N LEU A 46 -5.31 -16.78 -7.62
CA LEU A 46 -5.49 -15.39 -7.16
C LEU A 46 -4.60 -15.09 -5.94
N ASN A 47 -4.57 -16.00 -4.97
CA ASN A 47 -3.68 -15.85 -3.82
C ASN A 47 -2.21 -15.77 -4.24
N TYR A 48 -1.74 -16.69 -5.09
CA TYR A 48 -0.37 -16.64 -5.61
C TYR A 48 -0.09 -15.34 -6.38
N TYR A 49 -1.06 -14.86 -7.17
CA TYR A 49 -0.88 -13.73 -8.07
C TYR A 49 -1.00 -12.37 -7.39
N LEU A 50 -1.67 -12.28 -6.22
CA LEU A 50 -1.88 -11.04 -5.48
C LEU A 50 -1.16 -11.02 -4.11
N ASN A 51 -0.50 -12.11 -3.74
CA ASN A 51 0.11 -12.26 -2.43
C ASN A 51 1.32 -11.33 -2.23
N VAL A 52 1.49 -10.91 -0.98
CA VAL A 52 2.70 -10.29 -0.47
C VAL A 52 3.21 -11.19 0.66
N GLU A 53 4.43 -11.69 0.54
CA GLU A 53 5.03 -12.59 1.51
C GLU A 53 5.99 -11.82 2.41
N THR A 54 5.83 -11.96 3.72
CA THR A 54 6.76 -11.41 4.70
C THR A 54 7.76 -12.46 5.11
N ALA A 55 9.03 -12.09 5.24
CA ALA A 55 10.09 -13.00 5.68
C ALA A 55 10.11 -13.22 7.19
N ARG A 56 9.28 -12.51 7.94
CA ARG A 56 9.22 -12.56 9.41
C ARG A 56 7.82 -12.26 9.95
N ASP A 57 7.56 -12.70 11.17
CA ASP A 57 6.36 -12.34 11.92
C ASP A 57 6.47 -10.92 12.50
N ALA A 58 5.36 -10.40 13.03
CA ALA A 58 5.37 -9.16 13.81
C ALA A 58 6.29 -9.33 15.05
N PRO A 59 6.91 -8.22 15.56
CA PRO A 59 7.67 -8.29 16.81
C PRO A 59 6.84 -8.90 17.94
N SER A 60 7.45 -9.76 18.75
CA SER A 60 6.82 -10.39 19.91
C SER A 60 6.77 -9.49 21.14
N THR A 61 7.52 -8.40 21.14
CA THR A 61 7.53 -7.30 22.11
C THR A 61 6.58 -6.20 21.66
N GLY A 62 6.24 -5.28 22.52
CA GLY A 62 5.30 -4.21 22.19
C GLY A 62 3.85 -4.65 22.08
N GLU A 63 2.97 -3.72 21.81
CA GLU A 63 1.53 -3.93 21.76
C GLU A 63 0.91 -3.36 20.49
N HIS A 64 0.09 -4.15 19.82
CA HIS A 64 -0.78 -3.68 18.75
C HIS A 64 -2.17 -3.34 19.32
N LYS A 65 -2.64 -2.12 19.06
CA LYS A 65 -3.92 -1.59 19.54
C LYS A 65 -4.74 -1.02 18.39
N SER A 66 -6.04 -1.29 18.37
CA SER A 66 -6.98 -0.74 17.39
C SER A 66 -7.92 0.25 18.06
N PHE A 67 -8.16 1.37 17.38
CA PHE A 67 -9.00 2.45 17.83
C PHE A 67 -10.05 2.81 16.78
N SER A 68 -11.21 3.23 17.21
CA SER A 68 -12.27 3.75 16.35
C SER A 68 -12.96 4.94 16.98
N PHE A 69 -13.44 5.87 16.14
CA PHE A 69 -14.17 7.06 16.57
C PHE A 69 -14.99 7.60 15.40
N ILE A 70 -15.96 8.45 15.70
CA ILE A 70 -16.73 9.17 14.69
C ILE A 70 -15.99 10.46 14.33
N TYR A 71 -15.70 10.64 13.04
CA TYR A 71 -15.17 11.88 12.50
C TYR A 71 -15.96 12.27 11.24
N ASP A 72 -16.46 13.49 11.20
CA ASP A 72 -17.27 14.01 10.09
C ASP A 72 -18.42 13.05 9.71
N GLU A 73 -19.18 12.60 10.73
CA GLU A 73 -20.29 11.63 10.64
C GLU A 73 -19.91 10.24 10.08
N LEU A 74 -18.63 9.96 9.91
CA LEU A 74 -18.11 8.67 9.42
C LEU A 74 -17.45 7.88 10.54
N ASP A 75 -17.66 6.56 10.53
CA ASP A 75 -16.86 5.64 11.34
C ASP A 75 -15.43 5.60 10.79
N ARG A 76 -14.46 6.04 11.59
CA ARG A 76 -13.04 6.01 11.24
C ARG A 76 -12.28 5.19 12.27
N SER A 77 -11.21 4.57 11.82
CA SER A 77 -10.36 3.74 12.69
C SER A 77 -8.89 3.88 12.34
N TYR A 78 -8.02 3.52 13.27
CA TYR A 78 -6.58 3.41 13.08
C TYR A 78 -6.01 2.36 14.02
N ASP A 79 -4.91 1.77 13.62
CA ASP A 79 -4.13 0.87 14.45
C ASP A 79 -2.85 1.56 14.92
N VAL A 80 -2.38 1.18 16.09
CA VAL A 80 -1.15 1.69 16.68
C VAL A 80 -0.29 0.52 17.13
N TYR A 81 0.98 0.53 16.74
CA TYR A 81 1.99 -0.30 17.36
C TYR A 81 2.78 0.51 18.38
N VAL A 82 2.71 0.09 19.63
CA VAL A 82 3.38 0.71 20.78
C VAL A 82 4.58 -0.15 21.15
N PRO A 83 5.82 0.24 20.81
CA PRO A 83 6.99 -0.56 21.16
C PRO A 83 7.21 -0.59 22.69
N GLU A 84 7.80 -1.65 23.20
CA GLU A 84 8.18 -1.73 24.61
C GLU A 84 9.17 -0.60 25.01
N SER A 85 9.98 -0.18 24.04
CA SER A 85 10.98 0.89 24.17
C SER A 85 10.45 2.31 23.99
N LEU A 86 9.12 2.55 23.93
CA LEU A 86 8.52 3.85 23.62
C LEU A 86 9.10 4.97 24.52
N LYS A 87 9.62 6.00 23.89
CA LYS A 87 10.24 7.14 24.59
C LYS A 87 9.20 8.23 24.89
N LYS A 88 9.47 9.03 25.92
CA LYS A 88 8.70 10.27 26.14
C LYS A 88 8.98 11.27 25.03
N ASN A 89 7.96 11.97 24.55
CA ASN A 89 8.03 12.88 23.39
C ASN A 89 8.62 12.15 22.16
N ALA A 90 8.16 10.91 21.93
CA ALA A 90 8.61 10.10 20.82
C ALA A 90 8.21 10.69 19.47
N PRO A 91 9.00 10.49 18.43
CA PRO A 91 8.51 10.64 17.05
C PRO A 91 7.35 9.69 16.78
N VAL A 92 6.54 10.03 15.77
CA VAL A 92 5.48 9.14 15.31
C VAL A 92 5.53 8.96 13.79
N PHE A 93 5.42 7.70 13.35
CA PHE A 93 5.40 7.32 11.96
C PHE A 93 3.99 6.87 11.56
N PHE A 94 3.41 7.55 10.59
CA PHE A 94 2.12 7.21 9.99
C PHE A 94 2.33 6.47 8.69
N ILE A 95 1.73 5.28 8.55
CA ILE A 95 1.92 4.38 7.41
C ILE A 95 0.58 4.16 6.70
N PHE A 96 0.36 4.83 5.59
CA PHE A 96 -0.89 4.83 4.84
C PHE A 96 -0.95 3.69 3.83
N HIS A 97 -2.02 2.89 3.87
CA HIS A 97 -2.22 1.79 2.93
C HIS A 97 -2.57 2.27 1.50
N GLY A 98 -2.39 1.41 0.51
CA GLY A 98 -2.82 1.62 -0.88
C GLY A 98 -4.31 1.36 -1.10
N SER A 99 -4.75 1.47 -2.35
CA SER A 99 -6.11 1.13 -2.77
C SER A 99 -6.51 -0.28 -2.34
N TYR A 100 -7.74 -0.45 -1.86
CA TYR A 100 -8.31 -1.71 -1.32
C TYR A 100 -7.58 -2.25 -0.07
N GLY A 101 -6.57 -1.54 0.43
CA GLY A 101 -5.81 -1.95 1.60
C GLY A 101 -6.52 -1.68 2.92
N THR A 102 -5.92 -2.21 3.98
CA THR A 102 -6.31 -1.94 5.37
C THR A 102 -5.08 -1.62 6.19
N SER A 103 -5.27 -1.07 7.39
CA SER A 103 -4.22 -0.87 8.38
C SER A 103 -3.44 -2.17 8.64
N GLN A 104 -4.13 -3.30 8.81
CA GLN A 104 -3.51 -4.61 9.04
C GLN A 104 -2.68 -5.09 7.83
N VAL A 105 -3.25 -4.99 6.62
CA VAL A 105 -2.53 -5.38 5.39
C VAL A 105 -1.27 -4.53 5.21
N MET A 106 -1.32 -3.24 5.57
CA MET A 106 -0.15 -2.37 5.44
C MET A 106 0.99 -2.76 6.38
N ARG A 107 0.70 -3.23 7.59
CA ARG A 107 1.71 -3.78 8.51
C ARG A 107 2.46 -4.96 7.87
N GLU A 108 1.70 -5.91 7.31
CA GLU A 108 2.23 -7.09 6.63
C GLU A 108 2.99 -6.72 5.36
N ALA A 109 2.44 -5.83 4.53
CA ALA A 109 3.03 -5.40 3.26
C ALA A 109 4.35 -4.64 3.41
N THR A 110 4.63 -4.10 4.59
CA THR A 110 5.94 -3.51 4.94
C THR A 110 6.86 -4.49 5.68
N GLY A 111 6.49 -5.77 5.82
CA GLY A 111 7.28 -6.78 6.53
C GLY A 111 7.50 -6.42 8.00
N TYR A 112 6.59 -5.66 8.59
CA TYR A 112 6.71 -5.12 9.95
C TYR A 112 7.98 -4.28 10.20
N ASP A 113 8.62 -3.77 9.14
CA ASP A 113 9.89 -3.03 9.24
C ASP A 113 9.82 -1.84 10.19
N PHE A 114 8.72 -1.07 10.11
CA PHE A 114 8.51 0.07 11.00
C PHE A 114 8.34 -0.34 12.46
N GLU A 115 7.73 -1.50 12.72
CA GLU A 115 7.52 -2.00 14.08
C GLU A 115 8.84 -2.47 14.70
N TYR A 116 9.66 -3.23 13.95
CA TYR A 116 11.00 -3.62 14.40
C TYR A 116 11.89 -2.40 14.65
N LEU A 117 11.84 -1.44 13.72
CA LEU A 117 12.61 -0.21 13.87
C LEU A 117 12.13 0.63 15.07
N ALA A 118 10.82 0.58 15.37
CA ALA A 118 10.23 1.21 16.55
C ALA A 118 10.73 0.57 17.85
N GLU A 119 10.83 -0.76 17.92
CA GLU A 119 11.41 -1.46 19.07
C GLU A 119 12.85 -1.05 19.34
N GLU A 120 13.64 -0.88 18.30
CA GLU A 120 15.04 -0.47 18.42
C GLU A 120 15.21 0.99 18.84
N ASN A 121 14.30 1.87 18.42
CA ASN A 121 14.51 3.32 18.47
C ASN A 121 13.52 4.07 19.37
N GLY A 122 12.43 3.45 19.79
CA GLY A 122 11.46 4.00 20.75
C GLY A 122 10.55 5.08 20.18
N PHE A 123 10.03 4.90 18.95
CA PHE A 123 9.02 5.75 18.35
C PHE A 123 7.67 5.03 18.19
N LEU A 124 6.59 5.78 18.02
CA LEU A 124 5.25 5.21 17.81
C LEU A 124 4.99 4.95 16.32
N VAL A 125 4.31 3.85 15.98
CA VAL A 125 3.85 3.59 14.61
C VAL A 125 2.33 3.61 14.57
N VAL A 126 1.76 4.33 13.60
CA VAL A 126 0.31 4.47 13.41
C VAL A 126 -0.05 4.05 11.99
N TYR A 127 -1.04 3.17 11.87
CA TYR A 127 -1.60 2.72 10.60
C TYR A 127 -3.04 3.24 10.49
N PRO A 128 -3.27 4.40 9.87
CA PRO A 128 -4.61 4.92 9.70
C PRO A 128 -5.39 4.10 8.67
N GLN A 129 -6.75 4.06 8.82
CA GLN A 129 -7.65 3.38 7.92
C GLN A 129 -8.39 4.37 7.03
N GLY A 130 -8.22 4.24 5.72
CA GLY A 130 -8.93 5.02 4.72
C GLY A 130 -10.42 4.63 4.62
N TYR A 131 -11.26 5.61 4.30
CA TYR A 131 -12.70 5.39 4.14
C TYR A 131 -12.97 4.39 3.01
N LYS A 132 -13.66 3.30 3.33
CA LYS A 132 -13.90 2.17 2.42
C LYS A 132 -12.64 1.68 1.70
N ASN A 133 -11.52 1.66 2.41
CA ASN A 133 -10.22 1.20 1.94
C ASN A 133 -9.55 2.09 0.87
N PHE A 134 -9.87 3.40 0.88
CA PHE A 134 -9.30 4.42 0.00
C PHE A 134 -9.08 5.74 0.73
N TRP A 135 -8.18 6.55 0.20
CA TRP A 135 -7.90 7.92 0.60
C TRP A 135 -8.40 8.89 -0.47
N ASN A 136 -9.00 9.99 -0.04
CA ASN A 136 -9.33 11.13 -0.90
C ASN A 136 -8.03 11.87 -1.26
N ASP A 137 -7.35 11.44 -2.32
CA ASP A 137 -6.11 12.04 -2.81
C ASP A 137 -6.36 13.13 -3.85
N CYS A 138 -5.29 13.66 -4.49
CA CYS A 138 -5.39 14.77 -5.43
C CYS A 138 -5.88 14.39 -6.84
N ARG A 139 -6.20 13.13 -7.14
CA ARG A 139 -6.60 12.71 -8.49
C ARG A 139 -8.08 12.95 -8.72
N GLY A 140 -8.42 14.08 -9.33
CA GLY A 140 -9.81 14.51 -9.55
C GLY A 140 -10.67 13.56 -10.38
N SER A 141 -10.06 12.73 -11.24
CA SER A 141 -10.78 11.71 -12.02
C SER A 141 -11.00 10.39 -11.30
N ALA A 142 -10.47 10.19 -10.08
CA ALA A 142 -10.61 8.94 -9.36
C ALA A 142 -12.06 8.68 -8.91
N ASP A 143 -12.58 7.48 -9.20
CA ASP A 143 -13.99 7.10 -9.04
C ASP A 143 -14.32 6.34 -7.74
N TYR A 144 -13.39 6.25 -6.80
CA TYR A 144 -13.68 5.61 -5.51
C TYR A 144 -14.37 6.56 -4.52
N GLU A 145 -15.15 5.97 -3.61
CA GLU A 145 -16.07 6.74 -2.76
C GLU A 145 -15.39 7.81 -1.90
N ALA A 146 -14.14 7.62 -1.48
CA ALA A 146 -13.41 8.62 -0.70
C ALA A 146 -13.26 9.94 -1.49
N ASN A 147 -12.91 9.88 -2.80
CA ASN A 147 -12.83 11.05 -3.67
C ASN A 147 -14.22 11.57 -4.03
N LEU A 148 -15.14 10.70 -4.47
CA LEU A 148 -16.48 11.11 -4.90
C LEU A 148 -17.26 11.83 -3.80
N LYS A 149 -17.04 11.45 -2.53
CA LYS A 149 -17.65 12.09 -1.36
C LYS A 149 -16.82 13.24 -0.81
N ASN A 150 -15.66 13.48 -1.38
CA ASN A 150 -14.68 14.45 -0.88
C ASN A 150 -14.44 14.31 0.64
N VAL A 151 -14.16 13.08 1.09
CA VAL A 151 -13.94 12.76 2.52
C VAL A 151 -12.77 13.60 3.06
N ASP A 152 -12.95 14.22 4.23
CA ASP A 152 -11.90 15.00 4.88
C ASP A 152 -10.85 14.12 5.57
N ASP A 153 -9.98 13.50 4.77
CA ASP A 153 -8.88 12.67 5.28
C ASP A 153 -7.76 13.50 5.93
N ILE A 154 -7.62 14.79 5.59
CA ILE A 154 -6.66 15.69 6.25
C ILE A 154 -7.11 15.99 7.68
N GLY A 155 -8.36 16.34 7.88
CA GLY A 155 -8.91 16.58 9.21
C GLY A 155 -8.92 15.31 10.07
N TYR A 156 -9.28 14.17 9.48
CA TYR A 156 -9.13 12.86 10.15
C TYR A 156 -7.68 12.61 10.59
N TYR A 157 -6.70 12.79 9.72
CA TYR A 157 -5.27 12.64 10.04
C TYR A 157 -4.84 13.54 11.20
N LYS A 158 -5.20 14.86 11.15
CA LYS A 158 -4.93 15.81 12.24
C LYS A 158 -5.57 15.37 13.57
N GLN A 159 -6.79 14.83 13.51
CA GLN A 159 -7.47 14.32 14.68
C GLN A 159 -6.76 13.09 15.27
N VAL A 160 -6.29 12.16 14.43
CA VAL A 160 -5.51 11.01 14.91
C VAL A 160 -4.21 11.45 15.57
N ILE A 161 -3.49 12.43 15.02
CA ILE A 161 -2.28 13.01 15.65
C ILE A 161 -2.61 13.52 17.06
N ASN A 162 -3.72 14.27 17.23
CA ASN A 162 -4.13 14.78 18.54
C ASN A 162 -4.48 13.66 19.53
N LEU A 163 -5.12 12.60 19.05
CA LEU A 163 -5.48 11.44 19.87
C LEU A 163 -4.21 10.67 20.32
N VAL A 164 -3.27 10.40 19.43
CA VAL A 164 -2.03 9.69 19.80
C VAL A 164 -1.09 10.56 20.65
N GLU A 165 -1.08 11.88 20.45
CA GLU A 165 -0.38 12.78 21.37
C GLU A 165 -0.94 12.66 22.79
N LYS A 166 -2.25 12.75 22.94
CA LYS A 166 -2.93 12.66 24.23
C LYS A 166 -2.69 11.31 24.93
N ASP A 167 -2.77 10.21 24.15
CA ASP A 167 -2.78 8.86 24.71
C ASP A 167 -1.38 8.27 24.91
N PHE A 168 -0.40 8.69 24.10
CA PHE A 168 0.96 8.13 24.07
C PHE A 168 2.07 9.17 24.30
N GLY A 169 1.75 10.48 24.31
CA GLY A 169 2.72 11.53 24.59
C GLY A 169 3.79 11.69 23.51
N ILE A 170 3.39 11.61 22.22
CA ILE A 170 4.30 11.83 21.09
C ILE A 170 4.65 13.31 20.91
N ASP A 171 5.70 13.59 20.14
CA ASP A 171 6.09 14.94 19.73
C ASP A 171 5.46 15.28 18.37
N LYS A 172 4.51 16.21 18.34
CA LYS A 172 3.81 16.62 17.10
C LYS A 172 4.73 17.34 16.09
N GLU A 173 5.88 17.84 16.51
CA GLU A 173 6.86 18.41 15.59
C GLU A 173 7.69 17.31 14.88
N LYS A 174 7.56 16.04 15.33
CA LYS A 174 8.26 14.88 14.78
C LYS A 174 7.30 13.85 14.20
N VAL A 175 6.40 14.30 13.36
CA VAL A 175 5.47 13.45 12.60
C VAL A 175 6.05 13.14 11.24
N ILE A 176 6.23 11.86 10.95
CA ILE A 176 6.68 11.34 9.67
C ILE A 176 5.52 10.57 9.03
N SER A 177 5.25 10.81 7.75
CA SER A 177 4.18 10.08 7.06
C SER A 177 4.67 9.47 5.76
N THR A 178 4.37 8.21 5.59
CA THR A 178 4.60 7.45 4.37
C THR A 178 3.33 6.74 3.92
N GLY A 179 3.25 6.43 2.64
CA GLY A 179 2.13 5.68 2.12
C GLY A 179 2.43 5.09 0.75
N ILE A 180 1.82 3.95 0.47
CA ILE A 180 1.98 3.24 -0.80
C ILE A 180 0.82 3.55 -1.74
N SER A 181 1.09 3.76 -3.04
CA SER A 181 0.05 3.89 -4.07
C SER A 181 -0.96 5.01 -3.76
N ASN A 182 -2.24 4.72 -3.55
CA ASN A 182 -3.23 5.70 -3.10
C ASN A 182 -2.81 6.41 -1.78
N GLY A 183 -2.19 5.68 -0.82
CA GLY A 183 -1.55 6.29 0.35
C GLY A 183 -0.37 7.18 -0.01
N GLY A 184 0.40 6.85 -1.05
CA GLY A 184 1.45 7.69 -1.59
C GLY A 184 0.90 8.97 -2.23
N HIS A 185 -0.21 8.88 -2.97
CA HIS A 185 -0.91 10.07 -3.49
C HIS A 185 -1.49 10.93 -2.35
N MET A 186 -1.92 10.33 -1.23
CA MET A 186 -2.32 11.07 -0.05
C MET A 186 -1.16 11.88 0.56
N MET A 187 0.10 11.40 0.44
CA MET A 187 1.27 12.18 0.88
C MET A 187 1.42 13.48 0.09
N PHE A 188 1.14 13.49 -1.21
CA PHE A 188 1.13 14.72 -1.98
C PHE A 188 0.01 15.67 -1.54
N LYS A 189 -1.19 15.15 -1.23
CA LYS A 189 -2.28 15.98 -0.69
C LYS A 189 -1.89 16.62 0.65
N LEU A 190 -1.28 15.86 1.55
CA LEU A 190 -0.78 16.41 2.82
C LEU A 190 0.30 17.48 2.57
N ALA A 191 1.22 17.24 1.64
CA ALA A 191 2.27 18.20 1.30
C ALA A 191 1.73 19.49 0.67
N TYR A 192 0.63 19.42 -0.07
CA TYR A 192 -0.01 20.59 -0.66
C TYR A 192 -0.88 21.35 0.33
N GLU A 193 -1.78 20.66 1.05
CA GLU A 193 -2.87 21.29 1.78
C GLU A 193 -2.63 21.41 3.30
N ALA A 194 -1.66 20.65 3.84
CA ALA A 194 -1.29 20.65 5.26
C ALA A 194 0.22 20.47 5.47
N PRO A 195 1.10 21.22 4.75
CA PRO A 195 2.55 21.00 4.76
C PRO A 195 3.21 21.15 6.13
N GLU A 196 2.57 21.85 7.06
CA GLU A 196 3.09 22.09 8.42
C GLU A 196 2.84 20.92 9.38
N VAL A 197 1.96 20.00 9.05
CA VAL A 197 1.54 18.92 9.97
C VAL A 197 2.51 17.74 9.96
N THR A 198 3.29 17.62 8.89
CA THR A 198 4.20 16.48 8.67
C THR A 198 5.62 17.00 8.45
N LEU A 199 6.56 16.54 9.26
CA LEU A 199 7.99 16.89 9.15
C LEU A 199 8.60 16.31 7.88
N LEU A 200 8.23 15.07 7.52
CA LEU A 200 8.77 14.33 6.38
C LEU A 200 7.65 13.55 5.67
N HIS A 201 7.41 13.87 4.41
CA HIS A 201 6.45 13.21 3.53
C HIS A 201 7.15 12.15 2.69
N VAL A 202 6.60 10.94 2.61
CA VAL A 202 7.24 9.86 1.86
C VAL A 202 6.23 9.12 0.99
N PRO A 203 5.94 9.62 -0.23
CA PRO A 203 5.15 8.89 -1.21
C PRO A 203 5.94 7.71 -1.78
N LEU A 204 5.31 6.52 -1.76
CA LEU A 204 5.82 5.30 -2.35
C LEU A 204 4.96 4.90 -3.55
N VAL A 205 5.58 4.61 -4.68
CA VAL A 205 4.96 4.19 -5.95
C VAL A 205 3.77 5.08 -6.35
N ALA A 206 4.01 6.39 -6.29
CA ALA A 206 3.06 7.44 -6.61
C ALA A 206 3.76 8.63 -7.25
N ASN A 207 3.06 9.33 -8.14
CA ASN A 207 3.51 10.56 -8.79
C ASN A 207 2.42 11.65 -8.68
N ILE A 208 2.81 12.91 -8.81
CA ILE A 208 1.88 14.04 -8.83
C ILE A 208 0.93 13.88 -10.04
N PRO A 209 -0.41 14.03 -9.89
CA PRO A 209 -1.30 14.09 -11.04
C PRO A 209 -1.00 15.33 -11.92
N ILE A 210 -1.19 15.20 -13.23
CA ILE A 210 -1.09 16.36 -14.14
C ILE A 210 -2.17 17.40 -13.80
N ASP A 211 -1.98 18.66 -14.18
CA ASP A 211 -2.85 19.78 -13.79
C ASP A 211 -4.34 19.52 -14.02
N ILE A 212 -4.72 18.96 -15.18
CA ILE A 212 -6.13 18.67 -15.50
C ILE A 212 -6.73 17.54 -14.64
N ASN A 213 -5.89 16.73 -13.99
CA ASN A 213 -6.27 15.63 -13.08
C ASN A 213 -6.03 15.99 -11.61
N ASN A 214 -5.51 17.18 -11.31
CA ASN A 214 -5.18 17.61 -9.96
C ASN A 214 -6.27 18.53 -9.41
N ASP A 215 -6.99 18.08 -8.39
CA ASP A 215 -8.03 18.84 -7.69
C ASP A 215 -7.60 19.36 -6.30
N CYS A 216 -6.34 19.10 -5.92
CA CYS A 216 -5.80 19.62 -4.67
C CYS A 216 -5.45 21.11 -4.77
N LYS A 217 -5.58 21.77 -3.62
CA LYS A 217 -5.15 23.16 -3.47
C LYS A 217 -3.63 23.22 -3.31
N ILE A 218 -2.94 23.51 -4.40
CA ILE A 218 -1.48 23.57 -4.46
C ILE A 218 -0.94 24.67 -3.56
N SER A 219 0.09 24.34 -2.79
CA SER A 219 0.88 25.27 -1.95
C SER A 219 2.31 25.36 -2.48
N ASP A 220 2.86 26.56 -2.51
CA ASP A 220 4.26 26.82 -2.88
C ASP A 220 5.24 26.59 -1.70
N LYS A 221 4.78 26.01 -0.61
CA LYS A 221 5.63 25.72 0.56
C LYS A 221 6.58 24.58 0.29
N ALA A 222 7.86 24.80 0.57
CA ALA A 222 8.87 23.75 0.57
C ALA A 222 8.63 22.76 1.72
N VAL A 223 8.71 21.47 1.42
CA VAL A 223 8.59 20.38 2.40
C VAL A 223 9.78 19.42 2.31
N ASN A 224 10.03 18.63 3.36
CA ASN A 224 10.91 17.47 3.22
C ASN A 224 10.12 16.33 2.57
N ILE A 225 10.61 15.78 1.46
CA ILE A 225 9.92 14.74 0.72
C ILE A 225 10.90 13.71 0.12
N LEU A 226 10.59 12.43 0.32
CA LEU A 226 11.33 11.31 -0.27
C LEU A 226 10.38 10.51 -1.14
N ILE A 227 10.65 10.40 -2.42
CA ILE A 227 9.84 9.72 -3.42
C ILE A 227 10.49 8.39 -3.75
N PHE A 228 9.78 7.26 -3.63
CA PHE A 228 10.28 5.93 -3.97
C PHE A 228 9.44 5.34 -5.09
N ASN A 229 10.00 5.20 -6.28
CA ASN A 229 9.25 4.71 -7.44
C ASN A 229 10.01 3.62 -8.21
N GLY A 230 9.29 2.57 -8.60
CA GLY A 230 9.82 1.48 -9.42
C GLY A 230 9.87 1.84 -10.90
N THR A 231 11.01 1.60 -11.57
CA THR A 231 11.14 1.93 -13.00
C THR A 231 10.36 0.97 -13.91
N ASN A 232 9.92 -0.19 -13.37
CA ASN A 232 9.07 -1.16 -14.06
C ASN A 232 7.64 -1.19 -13.50
N ASP A 233 7.21 -0.12 -12.83
CA ASP A 233 5.86 -0.01 -12.27
C ASP A 233 4.83 0.11 -13.40
N GLN A 234 3.97 -0.90 -13.54
CA GLN A 234 2.92 -0.95 -14.57
C GLN A 234 1.58 -0.40 -14.08
N ILE A 235 1.47 -0.05 -12.80
CA ILE A 235 0.27 0.52 -12.20
C ILE A 235 0.38 2.05 -12.16
N ASN A 236 1.47 2.57 -11.58
CA ASN A 236 1.79 4.01 -11.55
C ASN A 236 3.11 4.23 -12.33
N PRO A 237 3.04 4.52 -13.64
CA PRO A 237 4.21 4.52 -14.50
C PRO A 237 5.31 5.48 -14.04
N TYR A 238 6.56 4.99 -13.98
CA TYR A 238 7.72 5.81 -13.62
C TYR A 238 7.91 7.00 -14.55
N ASP A 239 7.71 6.79 -15.85
CA ASP A 239 7.84 7.82 -16.88
C ASP A 239 6.57 8.69 -17.01
N GLY A 240 5.64 8.57 -16.08
CA GLY A 240 4.36 9.25 -16.13
C GLY A 240 3.37 8.58 -17.08
N GLY A 241 2.15 9.09 -17.10
CA GLY A 241 1.08 8.57 -17.94
C GLY A 241 -0.12 8.08 -17.14
N LEU A 242 -0.92 7.23 -17.77
CA LEU A 242 -2.19 6.76 -17.24
C LEU A 242 -1.98 5.74 -16.11
N VAL A 243 -2.55 6.01 -14.94
CA VAL A 243 -2.55 5.07 -13.81
C VAL A 243 -3.61 4.01 -14.07
N SER A 244 -3.19 2.74 -14.18
CA SER A 244 -4.10 1.63 -14.47
C SER A 244 -3.90 0.48 -13.48
N MET A 245 -4.99 0.01 -12.89
CA MET A 245 -4.97 -1.14 -12.00
C MET A 245 -6.10 -2.10 -12.38
N LEU A 246 -5.76 -3.33 -12.77
CA LEU A 246 -6.72 -4.34 -13.24
C LEU A 246 -7.65 -3.83 -14.36
N GLY A 247 -7.13 -2.97 -15.25
CA GLY A 247 -7.89 -2.35 -16.34
C GLY A 247 -8.77 -1.16 -15.92
N ASN A 248 -8.77 -0.77 -14.66
CA ASN A 248 -9.41 0.47 -14.22
C ASN A 248 -8.44 1.65 -14.37
N GLU A 249 -8.80 2.59 -15.23
CA GLU A 249 -8.03 3.78 -15.60
C GLU A 249 -8.62 5.08 -15.03
N SER A 250 -9.65 4.98 -14.17
CA SER A 250 -10.34 6.15 -13.60
C SER A 250 -9.43 7.09 -12.79
N ARG A 251 -8.23 6.63 -12.43
CA ARG A 251 -7.26 7.42 -11.64
C ARG A 251 -6.55 8.50 -12.46
N GLY A 252 -6.71 8.51 -13.78
CA GLY A 252 -6.19 9.52 -14.68
C GLY A 252 -4.68 9.50 -14.84
N ILE A 253 -4.14 10.60 -15.34
CA ILE A 253 -2.74 10.74 -15.74
C ILE A 253 -1.93 11.41 -14.63
N VAL A 254 -0.69 10.92 -14.44
CA VAL A 254 0.31 11.47 -13.52
C VAL A 254 1.56 11.93 -14.26
N LEU A 255 2.33 12.81 -13.64
CA LEU A 255 3.67 13.22 -14.09
C LEU A 255 4.65 12.03 -14.01
N SER A 256 5.79 12.17 -14.67
CA SER A 256 6.92 11.27 -14.44
C SER A 256 7.49 11.42 -13.02
N SER A 257 8.21 10.41 -12.54
CA SER A 257 8.93 10.49 -11.26
C SER A 257 9.99 11.59 -11.26
N GLU A 258 10.63 11.83 -12.41
CA GLU A 258 11.62 12.90 -12.59
C GLU A 258 10.95 14.29 -12.56
N ASP A 259 9.79 14.45 -13.18
CA ASP A 259 9.04 15.72 -13.13
C ASP A 259 8.46 15.96 -11.73
N THR A 260 7.96 14.89 -11.08
CA THR A 260 7.50 14.95 -9.69
C THR A 260 8.62 15.39 -8.75
N TYR A 261 9.83 14.82 -8.89
CA TYR A 261 11.01 15.24 -8.13
C TYR A 261 11.38 16.69 -8.43
N SER A 262 11.42 17.05 -9.70
CA SER A 262 11.80 18.40 -10.16
C SER A 262 10.85 19.48 -9.63
N TYR A 263 9.55 19.17 -9.55
CA TYR A 263 8.56 20.06 -8.95
C TYR A 263 8.94 20.42 -7.49
N TRP A 264 9.18 19.42 -6.64
CA TRP A 264 9.53 19.67 -5.24
C TRP A 264 10.91 20.28 -5.05
N LYS A 265 11.89 19.87 -5.88
CA LYS A 265 13.23 20.46 -5.89
C LYS A 265 13.20 21.95 -6.16
N ASN A 266 12.38 22.40 -7.10
CA ASN A 266 12.27 23.82 -7.45
C ASN A 266 11.76 24.68 -6.27
N LEU A 267 10.96 24.10 -5.35
CA LEU A 267 10.45 24.81 -4.18
C LEU A 267 11.52 25.01 -3.08
N ILE A 268 12.56 24.18 -3.02
CA ILE A 268 13.63 24.29 -2.01
C ILE A 268 14.78 25.20 -2.42
N SER A 269 14.78 25.72 -3.65
CA SER A 269 15.81 26.62 -4.17
C SER A 269 17.23 26.06 -4.02
N SER A 270 17.43 24.78 -4.37
CA SER A 270 18.71 24.11 -4.30
C SER A 270 19.32 23.89 -5.68
N ASP A 271 20.58 24.32 -5.85
CA ASP A 271 21.39 24.06 -7.05
C ASP A 271 22.29 22.82 -6.90
N LYS A 272 22.31 22.22 -5.69
CA LYS A 272 23.14 21.06 -5.40
C LYS A 272 22.31 19.78 -5.51
N GLU A 273 22.82 18.86 -6.28
CA GLU A 273 22.24 17.53 -6.47
C GLU A 273 23.31 16.47 -6.22
N HIS A 274 22.96 15.46 -5.45
CA HIS A 274 23.82 14.34 -5.12
C HIS A 274 23.20 13.05 -5.67
N PHE A 275 24.05 12.20 -6.24
CA PHE A 275 23.64 10.91 -6.80
C PHE A 275 24.33 9.78 -6.06
N TYR A 276 23.56 8.78 -5.68
CA TYR A 276 24.04 7.56 -5.03
C TYR A 276 23.51 6.35 -5.76
N THR A 277 24.32 5.31 -5.82
CA THR A 277 23.89 3.97 -6.21
C THR A 277 24.10 3.05 -5.01
N PHE A 278 23.04 2.43 -4.55
CA PHE A 278 23.11 1.46 -3.47
C PHE A 278 23.79 0.18 -3.93
N PRO A 279 24.55 -0.51 -3.05
CA PRO A 279 25.10 -1.81 -3.37
C PRO A 279 23.97 -2.80 -3.70
N ASN A 280 24.11 -3.54 -4.80
CA ASN A 280 23.23 -4.66 -5.10
C ASN A 280 23.49 -5.76 -4.07
N ARG A 281 22.48 -6.11 -3.27
CA ARG A 281 22.53 -7.05 -2.15
C ARG A 281 21.57 -8.20 -2.30
N ASP A 282 20.61 -8.08 -3.22
CA ASP A 282 19.60 -9.10 -3.45
C ASP A 282 20.00 -10.08 -4.57
N ASN A 283 19.16 -11.09 -4.80
CA ASN A 283 19.37 -12.09 -5.83
C ASN A 283 18.59 -11.78 -7.13
N TYR A 284 18.04 -10.56 -7.26
CA TYR A 284 17.30 -10.15 -8.45
C TYR A 284 18.27 -9.57 -9.49
N PRO A 285 18.50 -10.27 -10.59
CA PRO A 285 19.46 -9.81 -11.60
C PRO A 285 19.00 -8.49 -12.22
N ASN A 286 19.91 -7.54 -12.32
CA ASN A 286 19.72 -6.21 -12.87
C ASN A 286 18.77 -5.28 -12.05
N SER A 287 18.34 -5.66 -10.85
CA SER A 287 17.71 -4.71 -9.92
C SER A 287 18.80 -3.98 -9.12
N TYR A 288 18.56 -2.74 -8.80
CA TYR A 288 19.36 -1.93 -7.88
C TYR A 288 18.61 -0.64 -7.56
N VAL A 289 19.11 0.10 -6.59
CA VAL A 289 18.51 1.39 -6.20
C VAL A 289 19.47 2.53 -6.48
N THR A 290 18.96 3.58 -7.10
CA THR A 290 19.64 4.87 -7.17
C THR A 290 18.88 5.90 -6.37
N LYS A 291 19.61 6.87 -5.81
CA LYS A 291 19.06 8.02 -5.09
C LYS A 291 19.57 9.30 -5.72
N LYS A 292 18.67 10.17 -6.08
CA LYS A 292 18.94 11.56 -6.45
C LYS A 292 18.43 12.45 -5.32
N GLU A 293 19.28 13.26 -4.73
CA GLU A 293 18.93 14.08 -3.57
C GLU A 293 19.35 15.53 -3.78
N SER A 294 18.45 16.45 -3.49
CA SER A 294 18.73 17.88 -3.36
C SER A 294 18.44 18.34 -1.94
N SER A 295 19.33 19.12 -1.38
CA SER A 295 19.19 19.71 -0.05
C SER A 295 19.39 21.22 -0.09
N GLY A 296 18.52 21.94 0.59
CA GLY A 296 18.50 23.38 0.71
C GLY A 296 17.79 23.76 2.01
N SER A 297 16.70 24.53 1.91
CA SER A 297 15.82 24.78 3.07
C SER A 297 15.11 23.50 3.58
N LYS A 298 14.99 22.51 2.71
CA LYS A 298 14.41 21.19 2.95
C LYS A 298 15.21 20.14 2.19
N VAL A 299 14.87 18.85 2.39
CA VAL A 299 15.42 17.71 1.67
C VAL A 299 14.38 17.18 0.69
N VAL A 300 14.78 17.01 -0.56
CA VAL A 300 13.97 16.38 -1.63
C VAL A 300 14.79 15.26 -2.23
N ALA A 301 14.27 14.03 -2.24
CA ALA A 301 14.97 12.91 -2.83
C ALA A 301 14.04 12.04 -3.69
N LEU A 302 14.59 11.48 -4.78
CA LEU A 302 13.99 10.44 -5.59
C LEU A 302 14.83 9.18 -5.48
N TYR A 303 14.22 8.12 -4.97
CA TYR A 303 14.75 6.76 -4.99
C TYR A 303 14.15 6.02 -6.18
N SER A 304 14.97 5.70 -7.18
CA SER A 304 14.55 4.94 -8.33
C SER A 304 14.88 3.46 -8.08
N LEU A 305 13.84 2.66 -7.94
CA LEU A 305 13.94 1.20 -7.78
C LEU A 305 14.07 0.60 -9.18
N VAL A 306 15.31 0.46 -9.68
CA VAL A 306 15.57 0.01 -11.05
C VAL A 306 15.10 -1.42 -11.24
N ASN A 307 14.29 -1.68 -12.28
CA ASN A 307 13.53 -2.90 -12.52
C ASN A 307 12.57 -3.32 -11.40
N GLY A 308 12.40 -2.48 -10.36
CA GLY A 308 11.35 -2.63 -9.37
C GLY A 308 9.98 -2.23 -9.92
N GLY A 309 8.94 -2.89 -9.45
CA GLY A 309 7.56 -2.61 -9.83
C GLY A 309 6.83 -1.75 -8.79
N HIS A 310 5.53 -2.02 -8.64
CA HIS A 310 4.64 -1.32 -7.69
C HIS A 310 4.78 -1.90 -6.27
N ILE A 311 5.92 -1.67 -5.63
CA ILE A 311 6.34 -2.35 -4.40
C ILE A 311 6.84 -1.39 -3.31
N TYR A 312 6.84 -1.88 -2.07
CA TYR A 312 7.67 -1.38 -0.98
C TYR A 312 9.00 -2.13 -0.99
N ALA A 313 10.12 -1.45 -1.17
CA ALA A 313 11.43 -2.08 -1.25
C ALA A 313 11.95 -2.45 0.15
N SER A 314 12.12 -3.75 0.38
CA SER A 314 12.65 -4.28 1.64
C SER A 314 13.17 -5.70 1.46
N PRO A 315 14.27 -6.10 2.15
CA PRO A 315 14.71 -7.50 2.17
C PRO A 315 13.73 -8.43 2.91
N ASN A 316 12.77 -7.87 3.63
CA ASN A 316 11.81 -8.62 4.46
C ASN A 316 10.47 -8.88 3.76
N VAL A 317 10.31 -8.43 2.51
CA VAL A 317 9.04 -8.55 1.78
C VAL A 317 9.31 -9.01 0.35
N THR A 318 8.48 -9.95 -0.12
CA THR A 318 8.46 -10.38 -1.52
C THR A 318 7.06 -10.18 -2.08
N TYR A 319 6.97 -9.35 -3.10
CA TYR A 319 5.75 -9.08 -3.84
C TYR A 319 5.58 -10.09 -4.98
N SER A 320 4.36 -10.48 -5.24
CA SER A 320 4.02 -11.38 -6.35
C SER A 320 4.32 -10.75 -7.72
N PRO A 321 4.33 -11.55 -8.80
CA PRO A 321 4.56 -11.06 -10.16
C PRO A 321 3.59 -9.98 -10.64
N PHE A 322 2.39 -9.87 -10.04
CA PHE A 322 1.43 -8.82 -10.34
C PHE A 322 2.00 -7.41 -10.13
N PHE A 323 2.89 -7.25 -9.17
CA PHE A 323 3.52 -5.97 -8.85
C PHE A 323 4.78 -5.67 -9.67
N SER A 324 5.12 -6.50 -10.66
CA SER A 324 6.10 -6.25 -11.74
C SER A 324 7.57 -6.18 -11.35
N GLY A 325 7.97 -6.75 -10.23
CA GLY A 325 9.39 -6.91 -9.86
C GLY A 325 9.71 -6.49 -8.44
N ASN A 326 10.64 -7.21 -7.83
CA ASN A 326 11.12 -6.95 -6.47
C ASN A 326 12.48 -6.26 -6.48
N VAL A 327 12.74 -5.45 -5.47
CA VAL A 327 14.03 -4.83 -5.13
C VAL A 327 14.20 -4.94 -3.63
N GLN A 328 15.25 -5.63 -3.20
CA GLN A 328 15.54 -5.91 -1.78
C GLN A 328 16.89 -5.35 -1.33
N ASP A 329 17.49 -4.46 -2.12
CA ASP A 329 18.80 -3.85 -1.85
C ASP A 329 18.78 -2.86 -0.70
N ILE A 330 17.62 -2.29 -0.38
CA ILE A 330 17.41 -1.35 0.70
C ILE A 330 16.24 -1.79 1.59
N ASN A 331 16.23 -1.30 2.82
CA ASN A 331 15.05 -1.27 3.67
C ASN A 331 14.49 0.15 3.68
N THR A 332 13.32 0.34 3.07
CA THR A 332 12.70 1.67 2.94
C THR A 332 12.44 2.33 4.29
N ALA A 333 12.05 1.59 5.34
CA ALA A 333 11.85 2.15 6.68
C ALA A 333 13.15 2.67 7.29
N GLU A 334 14.26 1.95 7.12
CA GLU A 334 15.58 2.38 7.60
C GLU A 334 16.08 3.64 6.87
N GLU A 335 15.85 3.73 5.56
CA GLU A 335 16.18 4.93 4.78
C GLU A 335 15.37 6.14 5.24
N ILE A 336 14.06 5.99 5.44
CA ILE A 336 13.18 7.05 5.96
C ILE A 336 13.66 7.50 7.35
N TYR A 337 13.96 6.54 8.24
CA TYR A 337 14.43 6.84 9.59
C TYR A 337 15.81 7.51 9.58
N SER A 338 16.70 7.09 8.69
CA SER A 338 18.03 7.71 8.53
C SER A 338 17.92 9.19 8.13
N VAL A 339 17.07 9.51 7.16
CA VAL A 339 16.82 10.90 6.75
C VAL A 339 16.14 11.68 7.89
N PHE A 340 15.11 11.11 8.55
CA PHE A 340 14.48 11.74 9.70
C PHE A 340 15.50 12.13 10.78
N LYS A 341 16.47 11.25 11.09
CA LYS A 341 17.54 11.58 12.06
C LYS A 341 18.41 12.75 11.64
N SER A 342 18.60 12.96 10.35
CA SER A 342 19.40 14.08 9.83
C SER A 342 18.66 15.43 9.84
N LEU A 343 17.33 15.41 10.03
CA LEU A 343 16.48 16.61 10.10
C LEU A 343 16.37 17.18 11.53
N ASN A 344 16.89 16.48 12.56
CA ASN A 344 16.78 16.83 13.99
C ASN A 344 18.09 17.35 14.57
#